data_27f95260a76330c8740348de3172aac8
#
_entry.id   27f95260a76330c8740348de3172aac8
#
_cell.length_a   1.000
_cell.length_b   1.000
_cell.length_c   1.000
_cell.angle_alpha   90.00
_cell.angle_beta   90.00
_cell.angle_gamma   90.00
#
_symmetry.space_group_name_H-M   'P 1'
#
loop_
_entity.id
_entity.type
_entity.pdbx_description
1 polymer ?
#
loop_
_entity_poly.entity_id
_entity_poly.type
_entity_poly.pdbx_seq_one_letter_code
_entity_poly.pdbx_strand_id
1 'polypeptide(L)'
;MARVGSDSPFRGISLSLPAGSPQGAHNRRTHLLQSEGNTMTSRRRFIALVPLFGAAALARAEAPPPPVDPNSPQAQQLGYVADASKVDKAKSPRYAAGQACSGCALFQGKVGDASGPCPLYPGKAVLAKGWCNSFVART
;
A
#
# COMPACT_ATOMS: atom_id res chain seq x y z
N MET A 1 30.98 -19.44 44.00
CA MET A 1 30.17 -18.41 44.69
C MET A 1 30.55 -17.05 44.12
N ALA A 2 29.82 -16.53 43.21
CA ALA A 2 29.88 -15.09 42.81
C ALA A 2 28.51 -14.74 42.21
N ARG A 3 27.71 -13.94 42.90
CA ARG A 3 26.44 -13.36 42.47
C ARG A 3 26.78 -12.15 41.63
N VAL A 4 26.29 -12.09 40.40
CA VAL A 4 26.29 -10.89 39.59
C VAL A 4 24.88 -10.32 39.60
N GLY A 5 24.77 -9.12 40.18
CA GLY A 5 23.53 -8.37 40.34
C GLY A 5 23.08 -7.75 39.00
N SER A 6 21.77 -7.83 38.80
CA SER A 6 21.06 -7.17 37.71
C SER A 6 20.66 -5.78 38.15
N ASP A 7 21.34 -4.78 37.69
CA ASP A 7 20.88 -3.39 37.80
C ASP A 7 20.40 -2.91 36.43
N SER A 8 19.12 -2.79 36.26
CA SER A 8 18.49 -2.08 35.15
C SER A 8 17.94 -0.74 35.62
N PRO A 9 18.48 0.38 35.20
CA PRO A 9 17.82 1.66 35.43
C PRO A 9 16.91 2.02 34.27
N PHE A 10 15.68 1.56 34.29
CA PHE A 10 14.64 2.16 33.47
C PHE A 10 14.16 3.45 34.17
N ARG A 11 14.77 4.57 33.82
CA ARG A 11 14.25 5.90 34.15
C ARG A 11 13.04 6.18 33.25
N GLY A 12 11.88 6.36 33.91
CA GLY A 12 10.63 6.77 33.28
C GLY A 12 10.77 8.11 32.58
N ILE A 13 10.38 8.14 31.31
CA ILE A 13 10.15 9.37 30.56
C ILE A 13 8.66 9.68 30.68
N SER A 14 8.35 10.65 31.58
CA SER A 14 7.04 11.30 31.64
C SER A 14 6.84 12.13 30.39
N LEU A 15 5.97 11.71 29.48
CA LEU A 15 5.44 12.55 28.42
C LEU A 15 4.27 13.37 28.98
N SER A 16 4.52 14.64 29.22
CA SER A 16 3.49 15.65 29.47
C SER A 16 2.77 15.97 28.16
N LEU A 17 1.49 15.72 28.09
CA LEU A 17 0.59 16.16 27.03
C LEU A 17 0.25 17.65 27.25
N PRO A 18 0.34 18.51 26.24
CA PRO A 18 -0.24 19.84 26.32
C PRO A 18 -1.73 19.78 26.05
N ALA A 19 -2.50 20.25 27.03
CA ALA A 19 -3.91 20.54 26.90
C ALA A 19 -4.08 21.77 25.97
N GLY A 20 -4.61 21.55 24.77
CA GLY A 20 -5.02 22.60 23.85
C GLY A 20 -6.50 22.85 23.96
N SER A 21 -6.88 24.04 24.42
CA SER A 21 -8.24 24.54 24.58
C SER A 21 -8.98 24.72 23.26
N PRO A 22 -10.31 24.53 23.22
CA PRO A 22 -11.14 24.92 22.11
C PRO A 22 -11.68 26.34 22.34
N GLN A 23 -11.31 27.28 21.52
CA GLN A 23 -12.00 28.55 21.34
C GLN A 23 -12.60 28.51 19.94
N GLY A 24 -13.87 28.42 19.72
CA GLY A 24 -14.96 29.30 20.10
C GLY A 24 -14.92 30.58 19.26
N ALA A 25 -15.46 30.56 18.03
CA ALA A 25 -15.86 31.82 17.40
C ALA A 25 -17.08 31.55 16.51
N HIS A 26 -18.21 31.97 17.08
CA HIS A 26 -19.46 32.22 16.37
C HIS A 26 -19.22 33.21 15.23
N ASN A 27 -19.54 32.83 14.03
CA ASN A 27 -19.83 33.80 12.99
C ASN A 27 -21.23 33.50 12.41
N ARG A 28 -22.22 34.00 13.14
CA ARG A 28 -23.57 34.25 12.58
C ARG A 28 -23.40 35.41 11.61
N ARG A 29 -23.42 35.15 10.36
CA ARG A 29 -23.83 36.14 9.37
C ARG A 29 -25.10 35.64 8.71
N THR A 30 -26.19 36.24 9.22
CA THR A 30 -27.43 36.43 8.53
C THR A 30 -27.17 37.02 7.15
N HIS A 31 -27.46 36.27 6.10
CA HIS A 31 -27.72 36.86 4.80
C HIS A 31 -29.18 36.61 4.44
N LEU A 32 -29.84 37.74 4.51
CA LEU A 32 -31.20 38.02 4.02
C LEU A 32 -31.35 37.58 2.57
N LEU A 33 -32.46 36.90 2.34
CA LEU A 33 -33.38 37.04 1.22
C LEU A 33 -32.78 37.63 -0.07
N GLN A 34 -32.56 36.78 -1.03
CA GLN A 34 -32.77 37.12 -2.42
C GLN A 34 -33.55 35.99 -3.08
N SER A 35 -34.85 36.18 -2.98
CA SER A 35 -35.84 35.74 -3.92
C SER A 35 -35.49 36.38 -5.26
N GLU A 36 -35.58 35.60 -6.31
CA GLU A 36 -36.05 35.99 -7.63
C GLU A 36 -35.34 35.21 -8.73
N GLY A 37 -36.17 34.63 -9.54
CA GLY A 37 -35.76 34.12 -10.82
C GLY A 37 -36.19 32.67 -11.10
N ASN A 38 -37.50 32.41 -10.88
CA ASN A 38 -38.13 31.22 -11.44
C ASN A 38 -38.26 31.38 -12.95
N THR A 39 -37.16 31.17 -13.68
CA THR A 39 -37.24 30.93 -15.12
C THR A 39 -37.51 29.45 -15.30
N MET A 40 -38.76 29.13 -15.56
CA MET A 40 -39.19 27.86 -16.13
C MET A 40 -38.43 27.61 -17.42
N THR A 41 -37.22 27.11 -17.31
CA THR A 41 -36.44 26.60 -18.45
C THR A 41 -37.04 25.26 -18.81
N SER A 42 -37.85 25.29 -19.83
CA SER A 42 -38.52 24.16 -20.45
C SER A 42 -37.62 22.96 -20.57
N ARG A 43 -37.93 21.87 -19.83
CA ARG A 43 -37.24 20.59 -19.81
C ARG A 43 -37.22 19.82 -21.14
N ARG A 44 -37.66 20.48 -22.24
CA ARG A 44 -37.84 19.80 -23.54
C ARG A 44 -36.80 20.13 -24.61
N ARG A 45 -35.77 20.92 -24.34
CA ARG A 45 -34.81 21.32 -25.37
C ARG A 45 -33.34 20.90 -25.10
N PHE A 46 -33.04 20.10 -24.09
CA PHE A 46 -31.68 19.68 -23.83
C PHE A 46 -31.34 18.26 -24.34
N ILE A 47 -32.22 17.65 -25.17
CA ILE A 47 -32.00 16.28 -25.67
C ILE A 47 -31.30 16.27 -27.07
N ALA A 48 -30.91 17.39 -27.58
CA ALA A 48 -30.34 17.44 -28.92
C ALA A 48 -28.99 18.17 -28.94
N LEU A 49 -27.99 17.59 -28.35
CA LEU A 49 -26.56 17.74 -28.69
C LEU A 49 -25.72 17.00 -27.67
N VAL A 50 -25.87 15.68 -27.58
CA VAL A 50 -24.80 14.83 -27.10
C VAL A 50 -23.89 14.65 -28.31
N PRO A 51 -22.73 15.31 -28.39
CA PRO A 51 -21.75 14.95 -29.39
C PRO A 51 -21.37 13.51 -29.07
N LEU A 52 -21.63 12.64 -30.00
CA LEU A 52 -21.11 11.26 -30.04
C LEU A 52 -19.59 11.32 -30.21
N PHE A 53 -18.90 11.93 -29.27
CA PHE A 53 -17.49 11.71 -29.08
C PHE A 53 -17.40 10.33 -28.49
N GLY A 54 -17.30 9.34 -29.36
CA GLY A 54 -16.77 8.05 -29.03
C GLY A 54 -15.42 8.28 -28.38
N ALA A 55 -15.40 8.42 -27.08
CA ALA A 55 -14.19 8.23 -26.30
C ALA A 55 -13.84 6.75 -26.48
N ALA A 56 -13.11 6.46 -27.56
CA ALA A 56 -12.24 5.30 -27.58
C ALA A 56 -11.29 5.51 -26.40
N ALA A 57 -11.73 5.08 -25.21
CA ALA A 57 -10.85 4.84 -24.11
C ALA A 57 -9.88 3.77 -24.64
N LEU A 58 -8.77 4.22 -25.21
CA LEU A 58 -7.61 3.40 -25.44
C LEU A 58 -7.27 2.86 -24.06
N ALA A 59 -7.79 1.68 -23.75
CA ALA A 59 -7.37 0.88 -22.62
C ALA A 59 -5.87 0.68 -22.83
N ARG A 60 -5.10 1.59 -22.25
CA ARG A 60 -3.65 1.51 -22.21
C ARG A 60 -3.41 0.28 -21.33
N ALA A 61 -3.19 -0.84 -21.99
CA ALA A 61 -2.71 -2.03 -21.31
C ALA A 61 -1.35 -1.61 -20.72
N GLU A 62 -1.36 -1.29 -19.44
CA GLU A 62 -0.15 -0.98 -18.69
C GLU A 62 0.75 -2.21 -18.79
N ALA A 63 1.92 -2.03 -19.37
CA ALA A 63 2.88 -3.12 -19.49
C ALA A 63 3.14 -3.70 -18.09
N PRO A 64 3.23 -5.01 -17.93
CA PRO A 64 3.50 -5.60 -16.64
C PRO A 64 4.80 -5.03 -16.06
N PRO A 65 4.83 -4.70 -14.76
CA PRO A 65 6.00 -4.10 -14.15
C PRO A 65 7.21 -5.04 -14.31
N PRO A 66 8.43 -4.49 -14.51
CA PRO A 66 9.62 -5.28 -14.69
C PRO A 66 9.90 -6.16 -13.46
N PRO A 67 10.49 -7.35 -13.63
CA PRO A 67 10.79 -8.23 -12.52
C PRO A 67 11.86 -7.61 -11.60
N VAL A 68 11.81 -7.96 -10.31
CA VAL A 68 12.84 -7.59 -9.34
C VAL A 68 14.15 -8.29 -9.71
N ASP A 69 15.24 -7.53 -9.83
CA ASP A 69 16.59 -8.07 -9.96
C ASP A 69 17.07 -8.54 -8.58
N PRO A 70 17.40 -9.84 -8.42
CA PRO A 70 17.92 -10.39 -7.15
C PRO A 70 19.24 -9.75 -6.71
N ASN A 71 20.01 -9.18 -7.64
CA ASN A 71 21.29 -8.53 -7.36
C ASN A 71 21.14 -7.05 -6.95
N SER A 72 19.93 -6.49 -7.03
CA SER A 72 19.71 -5.13 -6.59
C SER A 72 19.96 -4.97 -5.08
N PRO A 73 20.48 -3.82 -4.62
CA PRO A 73 20.76 -3.59 -3.20
C PRO A 73 19.56 -3.85 -2.30
N GLN A 74 18.38 -3.47 -2.73
CA GLN A 74 17.11 -3.70 -2.02
C GLN A 74 16.78 -5.20 -1.91
N ALA A 75 16.95 -5.95 -3.00
CA ALA A 75 16.72 -7.39 -3.00
C ALA A 75 17.69 -8.12 -2.06
N GLN A 76 18.95 -7.72 -2.06
CA GLN A 76 19.96 -8.28 -1.16
C GLN A 76 19.66 -8.00 0.31
N GLN A 77 19.25 -6.78 0.66
CA GLN A 77 18.85 -6.40 2.02
C GLN A 77 17.66 -7.21 2.54
N LEU A 78 16.72 -7.51 1.67
CA LEU A 78 15.53 -8.30 2.01
C LEU A 78 15.77 -9.81 1.82
N GLY A 79 16.95 -10.22 1.37
CA GLY A 79 17.26 -11.61 1.09
C GLY A 79 16.32 -12.21 0.02
N TYR A 80 16.00 -11.43 -1.02
CA TYR A 80 15.11 -11.89 -2.07
C TYR A 80 15.80 -12.93 -2.96
N VAL A 81 15.10 -14.04 -3.16
CA VAL A 81 15.51 -15.11 -4.07
C VAL A 81 14.38 -15.32 -5.08
N ALA A 82 14.73 -15.37 -6.36
CA ALA A 82 13.75 -15.54 -7.45
C ALA A 82 13.07 -16.92 -7.46
N ASP A 83 13.64 -17.89 -6.75
CA ASP A 83 13.12 -19.24 -6.61
C ASP A 83 13.31 -19.75 -5.19
N ALA A 84 12.21 -19.98 -4.47
CA ALA A 84 12.21 -20.43 -3.08
C ALA A 84 12.92 -21.78 -2.86
N SER A 85 12.98 -22.62 -3.89
CA SER A 85 13.69 -23.90 -3.81
C SER A 85 15.22 -23.74 -3.69
N LYS A 86 15.74 -22.58 -4.07
CA LYS A 86 17.16 -22.23 -4.04
C LYS A 86 17.56 -21.42 -2.80
N VAL A 87 16.65 -21.27 -1.85
CA VAL A 87 16.95 -20.54 -0.61
C VAL A 87 17.95 -21.32 0.24
N ASP A 88 19.05 -20.66 0.59
CA ASP A 88 20.01 -21.17 1.54
C ASP A 88 19.47 -20.99 2.97
N LYS A 89 19.10 -22.10 3.61
CA LYS A 89 18.57 -22.11 4.98
C LYS A 89 19.57 -21.60 6.02
N ALA A 90 20.87 -21.74 5.76
CA ALA A 90 21.89 -21.23 6.66
C ALA A 90 21.92 -19.70 6.69
N LYS A 91 21.61 -19.06 5.55
CA LYS A 91 21.51 -17.60 5.43
C LYS A 91 20.10 -17.08 5.73
N SER A 92 19.11 -17.93 5.65
CA SER A 92 17.68 -17.57 5.78
C SER A 92 16.98 -18.47 6.80
N PRO A 93 17.27 -18.32 8.10
CA PRO A 93 16.74 -19.21 9.15
C PRO A 93 15.21 -19.13 9.28
N ARG A 94 14.58 -18.06 8.78
CA ARG A 94 13.11 -17.88 8.77
C ARG A 94 12.42 -18.65 7.64
N TYR A 95 13.19 -19.19 6.69
CA TYR A 95 12.61 -19.93 5.58
C TYR A 95 12.11 -21.31 6.02
N ALA A 96 10.86 -21.61 5.73
CA ALA A 96 10.28 -22.93 5.84
C ALA A 96 9.92 -23.49 4.46
N ALA A 97 10.04 -24.80 4.30
CA ALA A 97 9.70 -25.45 3.04
C ALA A 97 8.24 -25.16 2.65
N GLY A 98 8.02 -24.87 1.38
CA GLY A 98 6.70 -24.52 0.85
C GLY A 98 6.36 -23.03 0.92
N GLN A 99 7.16 -22.21 1.57
CA GLN A 99 6.98 -20.76 1.53
C GLN A 99 7.41 -20.22 0.15
N ALA A 100 6.53 -19.40 -0.43
CA ALA A 100 6.80 -18.68 -1.68
C ALA A 100 5.99 -17.39 -1.72
N CYS A 101 6.38 -16.44 -2.57
CA CYS A 101 5.67 -15.16 -2.72
C CYS A 101 4.19 -15.34 -3.04
N SER A 102 3.80 -16.36 -3.77
CA SER A 102 2.39 -16.68 -4.05
C SER A 102 1.54 -16.92 -2.79
N GLY A 103 2.16 -17.44 -1.72
CA GLY A 103 1.53 -17.65 -0.42
C GLY A 103 1.74 -16.49 0.57
N CYS A 104 2.35 -15.41 0.15
CA CYS A 104 2.64 -14.25 0.99
C CYS A 104 1.46 -13.26 1.01
N ALA A 105 1.13 -12.71 2.17
CA ALA A 105 0.10 -11.69 2.33
C ALA A 105 0.44 -10.38 1.60
N LEU A 106 1.73 -10.11 1.36
CA LEU A 106 2.19 -8.91 0.65
C LEU A 106 2.15 -9.06 -0.88
N PHE A 107 1.94 -10.27 -1.40
CA PHE A 107 1.86 -10.51 -2.82
C PHE A 107 0.50 -10.06 -3.36
N GLN A 108 0.49 -9.13 -4.31
CA GLN A 108 -0.72 -8.52 -4.88
C GLN A 108 -1.11 -9.12 -6.25
N GLY A 109 -0.41 -10.15 -6.71
CA GLY A 109 -0.81 -10.90 -7.90
C GLY A 109 -2.03 -11.79 -7.62
N LYS A 110 -2.69 -12.21 -8.70
CA LYS A 110 -3.81 -13.16 -8.65
C LYS A 110 -3.29 -14.58 -8.42
N VAL A 111 -4.17 -15.45 -7.97
CA VAL A 111 -3.86 -16.89 -7.87
C VAL A 111 -3.55 -17.43 -9.27
N GLY A 112 -2.37 -18.05 -9.40
CA GLY A 112 -1.91 -18.60 -10.69
C GLY A 112 -1.02 -17.65 -11.50
N ASP A 113 -0.88 -16.39 -11.13
CA ASP A 113 0.05 -15.47 -11.79
C ASP A 113 1.50 -15.93 -11.57
N ALA A 114 2.32 -15.86 -12.60
CA ALA A 114 3.75 -16.18 -12.51
C ALA A 114 4.54 -15.10 -11.74
N SER A 115 4.03 -13.87 -11.70
CA SER A 115 4.62 -12.73 -11.00
C SER A 115 3.53 -11.73 -10.61
N GLY A 116 3.81 -10.88 -9.63
CA GLY A 116 2.88 -9.86 -9.19
C GLY A 116 3.54 -8.73 -8.42
N PRO A 117 2.82 -7.61 -8.24
CA PRO A 117 3.31 -6.50 -7.45
C PRO A 117 3.53 -6.88 -5.98
N CYS A 118 4.50 -6.24 -5.36
CA CYS A 118 4.78 -6.36 -3.93
C CYS A 118 5.13 -4.98 -3.38
N PRO A 119 4.53 -4.52 -2.28
CA PRO A 119 4.79 -3.20 -1.73
C PRO A 119 6.23 -2.99 -1.27
N LEU A 120 6.97 -4.07 -1.04
CA LEU A 120 8.39 -4.00 -0.71
C LEU A 120 9.26 -3.64 -1.93
N TYR A 121 8.72 -3.77 -3.15
CA TYR A 121 9.41 -3.48 -4.41
C TYR A 121 8.53 -2.58 -5.29
N PRO A 122 8.39 -1.29 -4.95
CA PRO A 122 7.52 -0.37 -5.68
C PRO A 122 7.93 -0.28 -7.16
N GLY A 123 6.94 -0.38 -8.05
CA GLY A 123 7.15 -0.35 -9.49
C GLY A 123 7.79 -1.60 -10.11
N LYS A 124 7.95 -2.67 -9.33
CA LYS A 124 8.50 -3.95 -9.79
C LYS A 124 7.60 -5.13 -9.42
N ALA A 125 7.74 -6.22 -10.15
CA ALA A 125 7.04 -7.47 -9.86
C ALA A 125 7.99 -8.49 -9.22
N VAL A 126 7.52 -9.18 -8.18
CA VAL A 126 8.19 -10.35 -7.62
C VAL A 126 7.68 -11.62 -8.30
N LEU A 127 8.53 -12.62 -8.44
CA LEU A 127 8.10 -13.91 -8.96
C LEU A 127 7.26 -14.66 -7.92
N ALA A 128 6.17 -15.28 -8.35
CA ALA A 128 5.28 -16.04 -7.48
C ALA A 128 6.02 -17.19 -6.73
N LYS A 129 6.98 -17.80 -7.39
CA LYS A 129 7.88 -18.84 -6.82
C LYS A 129 9.04 -18.29 -6.00
N GLY A 130 9.22 -16.95 -5.95
CA GLY A 130 10.26 -16.30 -5.18
C GLY A 130 10.00 -16.35 -3.67
N TRP A 131 10.99 -15.87 -2.90
CA TRP A 131 10.89 -15.75 -1.44
C TRP A 131 11.76 -14.60 -0.95
N CYS A 132 11.43 -14.02 0.21
CA CYS A 132 12.27 -13.05 0.90
C CYS A 132 12.11 -13.16 2.43
N ASN A 133 13.02 -12.56 3.19
CA ASN A 133 13.00 -12.58 4.66
C ASN A 133 11.76 -11.91 5.29
N SER A 134 11.05 -11.11 4.54
CA SER A 134 9.81 -10.44 4.96
C SER A 134 8.55 -11.25 4.63
N PHE A 135 8.68 -12.54 4.37
CA PHE A 135 7.55 -13.41 4.10
C PHE A 135 6.56 -13.40 5.28
N VAL A 136 5.27 -13.19 4.97
CA VAL A 136 4.15 -13.30 5.89
C VAL A 136 3.13 -14.24 5.26
N ALA A 137 2.80 -15.32 5.94
CA ALA A 137 1.81 -16.26 5.41
C ALA A 137 0.45 -15.58 5.23
N ARG A 138 -0.20 -15.85 4.11
CA ARG A 138 -1.58 -15.42 3.86
C ARG A 138 -2.49 -16.32 4.69
N THR A 139 -3.31 -15.74 5.55
CA THR A 139 -4.38 -16.41 6.33
C THR A 139 -5.66 -16.51 5.52
#